data_1f8080ba6711239d720d0a1f70078f3c
#
_entry.id   1f8080ba6711239d720d0a1f70078f3c
#
_cell.length_a   1.000
_cell.length_b   1.000
_cell.length_c   1.000
_cell.angle_alpha   90.00
_cell.angle_beta   90.00
_cell.angle_gamma   90.00
#
_symmetry.space_group_name_H-M   'P 1'
#
loop_
_entity.id
_entity.type
_entity.pdbx_description
1 polymer ?
#
loop_
_entity_poly.entity_id
_entity_poly.type
_entity_poly.pdbx_seq_one_letter_code
_entity_poly.pdbx_strand_id
1 'polypeptide(L)'
;MHVWMQEREERLREFFGLKADVELIAPEAAKFELDAEAEEGLRHFHMEWHVVPSAGAAPLDDSYYARLYPTAPRDFTEAREHKPSYLDAIRSGHERFQGTLVGVETTVKPRYLPENRQFYGTLYGHDASADPLAPYMGRAGMMNGTRYDHDYLSLREFLRVVNEDWRARGIMPAGYRATVCPPAVFNLIGTLFHAEWSETETLELGFYRDREGNATCYAVGANAPNDFSYINEVEGEGEWSLMGFRLALVPE
;
A
#
# COMPACT_ATOMS: atom_id res chain seq x y z
N MET A 1 -16.81 12.70 -13.07
CA MET A 1 -15.48 12.10 -12.89
C MET A 1 -14.57 13.13 -12.25
N HIS A 2 -13.93 12.80 -11.12
CA HIS A 2 -13.08 13.72 -10.40
C HIS A 2 -11.82 14.05 -11.22
N VAL A 3 -11.32 15.29 -11.11
CA VAL A 3 -10.12 15.74 -11.86
C VAL A 3 -8.90 14.86 -11.54
N TRP A 4 -8.70 14.48 -10.27
CA TRP A 4 -7.62 13.59 -9.85
C TRP A 4 -7.68 12.22 -10.54
N MET A 5 -8.89 11.70 -10.84
CA MET A 5 -9.05 10.42 -11.52
C MET A 5 -8.53 10.49 -12.96
N GLN A 6 -8.78 11.59 -13.66
CA GLN A 6 -8.27 11.78 -15.02
C GLN A 6 -6.74 11.78 -15.07
N GLU A 7 -6.10 12.51 -14.16
CA GLU A 7 -4.63 12.54 -14.08
C GLU A 7 -4.03 11.14 -13.80
N ARG A 8 -4.68 10.37 -12.91
CA ARG A 8 -4.25 9.00 -12.60
C ARG A 8 -4.43 8.07 -13.82
N GLU A 9 -5.54 8.19 -14.52
CA GLU A 9 -5.79 7.42 -15.75
C GLU A 9 -4.78 7.76 -16.85
N GLU A 10 -4.48 9.02 -17.08
CA GLU A 10 -3.49 9.44 -18.08
C GLU A 10 -2.11 8.85 -17.77
N ARG A 11 -1.68 8.90 -16.52
CA ARG A 11 -0.41 8.32 -16.09
C ARG A 11 -0.35 6.80 -16.29
N LEU A 12 -1.45 6.09 -15.96
CA LEU A 12 -1.56 4.65 -16.20
C LEU A 12 -1.49 4.32 -17.69
N ARG A 13 -2.20 5.08 -18.54
CA ARG A 13 -2.19 4.90 -19.99
C ARG A 13 -0.79 5.09 -20.57
N GLU A 14 -0.10 6.12 -20.15
CA GLU A 14 1.30 6.37 -20.54
C GLU A 14 2.21 5.21 -20.13
N PHE A 15 2.14 4.80 -18.87
CA PHE A 15 3.02 3.76 -18.33
C PHE A 15 2.82 2.39 -19.01
N PHE A 16 1.57 1.98 -19.19
CA PHE A 16 1.25 0.69 -19.82
C PHE A 16 1.12 0.77 -21.36
N GLY A 17 1.24 1.94 -21.96
CA GLY A 17 1.10 2.13 -23.41
C GLY A 17 -0.33 1.87 -23.93
N LEU A 18 -1.34 2.25 -23.15
CA LEU A 18 -2.75 1.94 -23.46
C LEU A 18 -3.39 2.97 -24.37
N LYS A 19 -4.29 2.49 -25.23
CA LYS A 19 -5.12 3.37 -26.08
C LYS A 19 -6.19 4.09 -25.25
N ALA A 20 -6.69 5.20 -25.77
CA ALA A 20 -7.69 6.02 -25.09
C ALA A 20 -9.04 5.32 -24.87
N ASP A 21 -9.39 4.36 -25.72
CA ASP A 21 -10.64 3.61 -25.68
C ASP A 21 -10.66 2.42 -24.73
N VAL A 22 -9.53 2.13 -24.06
CA VAL A 22 -9.44 1.03 -23.10
C VAL A 22 -10.03 1.46 -21.75
N GLU A 23 -10.97 0.69 -21.21
CA GLU A 23 -11.52 0.92 -19.87
C GLU A 23 -10.52 0.50 -18.78
N LEU A 24 -10.08 1.47 -17.98
CA LEU A 24 -9.11 1.24 -16.91
C LEU A 24 -9.73 0.69 -15.63
N ILE A 25 -10.95 1.09 -15.31
CA ILE A 25 -11.66 0.71 -14.08
C ILE A 25 -12.93 -0.06 -14.42
N ALA A 26 -13.33 -0.92 -13.50
CA ALA A 26 -14.63 -1.58 -13.62
C ALA A 26 -15.78 -0.57 -13.51
N PRO A 27 -16.92 -0.78 -14.20
CA PRO A 27 -18.07 0.13 -14.17
C PRO A 27 -18.59 0.42 -12.75
N GLU A 28 -18.46 -0.52 -11.84
CA GLU A 28 -18.84 -0.36 -10.43
C GLU A 28 -17.90 0.62 -9.70
N ALA A 29 -16.61 0.50 -9.95
CA ALA A 29 -15.61 1.42 -9.37
C ALA A 29 -15.74 2.84 -9.95
N ALA A 30 -16.20 2.97 -11.19
CA ALA A 30 -16.48 4.27 -11.81
C ALA A 30 -17.64 5.04 -11.13
N LYS A 31 -18.49 4.35 -10.35
CA LYS A 31 -19.58 4.95 -9.58
C LYS A 31 -19.16 5.40 -8.18
N PHE A 32 -17.88 5.23 -7.86
CA PHE A 32 -17.36 5.61 -6.55
C PHE A 32 -17.51 7.12 -6.33
N GLU A 33 -18.16 7.47 -5.25
CA GLU A 33 -18.35 8.85 -4.80
C GLU A 33 -17.89 8.96 -3.35
N LEU A 34 -17.15 10.01 -3.07
CA LEU A 34 -16.85 10.44 -1.71
C LEU A 34 -17.72 11.62 -1.39
N ASP A 35 -18.37 11.60 -0.25
CA ASP A 35 -18.95 12.82 0.29
C ASP A 35 -17.84 13.76 0.80
N ALA A 36 -18.18 15.04 0.94
CA ALA A 36 -17.18 16.06 1.29
C ALA A 36 -16.59 15.86 2.70
N GLU A 37 -17.34 15.27 3.62
CA GLU A 37 -16.88 15.02 4.99
C GLU A 37 -15.88 13.85 5.02
N ALA A 38 -16.18 12.77 4.29
CA ALA A 38 -15.27 11.65 4.14
C ALA A 38 -13.98 12.09 3.42
N GLU A 39 -14.09 12.89 2.35
CA GLU A 39 -12.92 13.41 1.63
C GLU A 39 -12.02 14.26 2.53
N GLU A 40 -12.60 15.17 3.31
CA GLU A 40 -11.83 16.00 4.25
C GLU A 40 -11.20 15.18 5.37
N GLY A 41 -11.94 14.20 5.91
CA GLY A 41 -11.43 13.27 6.91
C GLY A 41 -10.24 12.47 6.38
N LEU A 42 -10.32 11.95 5.17
CA LEU A 42 -9.23 11.18 4.54
C LEU A 42 -8.02 12.06 4.20
N ARG A 43 -8.23 13.31 3.79
CA ARG A 43 -7.16 14.28 3.54
C ARG A 43 -6.34 14.55 4.81
N HIS A 44 -6.98 14.59 5.97
CA HIS A 44 -6.27 14.72 7.26
C HIS A 44 -5.26 13.58 7.50
N PHE A 45 -5.52 12.39 6.97
CA PHE A 45 -4.63 11.22 7.05
C PHE A 45 -3.75 11.07 5.82
N HIS A 46 -3.62 12.11 4.97
CA HIS A 46 -2.83 12.08 3.75
C HIS A 46 -3.22 10.95 2.79
N MET A 47 -4.50 10.58 2.76
CA MET A 47 -4.99 9.54 1.86
C MET A 47 -5.23 10.09 0.46
N GLU A 48 -4.68 9.44 -0.53
CA GLU A 48 -4.93 9.70 -1.95
C GLU A 48 -5.57 8.49 -2.62
N TRP A 49 -6.48 8.74 -3.58
CA TRP A 49 -7.14 7.69 -4.34
C TRP A 49 -6.42 7.41 -5.65
N HIS A 50 -6.28 6.14 -5.95
CA HIS A 50 -5.62 5.66 -7.15
C HIS A 50 -6.45 4.59 -7.85
N VAL A 51 -6.32 4.55 -9.18
CA VAL A 51 -6.90 3.52 -10.03
C VAL A 51 -5.92 2.35 -10.11
N VAL A 52 -6.40 1.14 -9.86
CA VAL A 52 -5.68 -0.09 -10.24
C VAL A 52 -6.28 -0.57 -11.57
N PRO A 53 -5.47 -0.69 -12.63
CA PRO A 53 -6.00 -0.99 -13.97
C PRO A 53 -6.71 -2.33 -14.03
N SER A 54 -7.76 -2.40 -14.84
CA SER A 54 -8.51 -3.64 -15.08
C SER A 54 -7.68 -4.68 -15.84
N ALA A 55 -8.07 -5.95 -15.75
CA ALA A 55 -7.42 -7.04 -16.50
C ALA A 55 -7.47 -6.83 -18.02
N GLY A 56 -8.51 -6.16 -18.51
CA GLY A 56 -8.64 -5.82 -19.94
C GLY A 56 -7.68 -4.71 -20.38
N ALA A 57 -7.34 -3.80 -19.45
CA ALA A 57 -6.41 -2.71 -19.72
C ALA A 57 -4.95 -3.14 -19.55
N ALA A 58 -4.63 -3.78 -18.44
CA ALA A 58 -3.29 -4.21 -18.11
C ALA A 58 -3.32 -5.70 -17.71
N PRO A 59 -3.25 -6.61 -18.69
CA PRO A 59 -3.17 -8.04 -18.42
C PRO A 59 -1.97 -8.36 -17.53
N LEU A 60 -2.16 -9.21 -16.54
CA LEU A 60 -1.11 -9.64 -15.61
C LEU A 60 -0.18 -10.67 -16.29
N ASP A 61 0.47 -10.24 -17.35
CA ASP A 61 1.45 -10.99 -18.11
C ASP A 61 2.90 -10.64 -17.70
N ASP A 62 3.86 -11.30 -18.32
CA ASP A 62 5.29 -11.08 -18.03
C ASP A 62 5.72 -9.63 -18.31
N SER A 63 5.10 -8.96 -19.28
CA SER A 63 5.39 -7.55 -19.59
C SER A 63 4.91 -6.62 -18.47
N TYR A 64 3.75 -6.90 -17.88
CA TYR A 64 3.24 -6.17 -16.72
C TYR A 64 4.22 -6.27 -15.54
N TYR A 65 4.60 -7.49 -15.19
CA TYR A 65 5.50 -7.72 -14.07
C TYR A 65 6.90 -7.19 -14.32
N ALA A 66 7.44 -7.30 -15.54
CA ALA A 66 8.75 -6.75 -15.87
C ALA A 66 8.82 -5.22 -15.74
N ARG A 67 7.69 -4.52 -15.91
CA ARG A 67 7.62 -3.07 -15.72
C ARG A 67 7.58 -2.66 -14.25
N LEU A 68 6.85 -3.41 -13.43
CA LEU A 68 6.64 -3.10 -12.02
C LEU A 68 7.73 -3.68 -11.10
N TYR A 69 8.44 -4.71 -11.58
CA TYR A 69 9.47 -5.42 -10.83
C TYR A 69 10.73 -5.60 -11.70
N PRO A 70 11.41 -4.51 -12.10
CA PRO A 70 12.50 -4.58 -13.08
C PRO A 70 13.73 -5.36 -12.59
N THR A 71 13.98 -5.44 -11.28
CA THR A 71 15.08 -6.23 -10.70
C THR A 71 14.62 -7.52 -10.03
N ALA A 72 13.32 -7.83 -10.08
CA ALA A 72 12.87 -9.17 -9.69
C ALA A 72 13.60 -10.23 -10.50
N PRO A 73 13.76 -11.46 -9.98
CA PRO A 73 14.39 -12.54 -10.74
C PRO A 73 13.82 -12.56 -12.15
N ARG A 74 14.69 -12.38 -13.15
CA ARG A 74 14.32 -12.20 -14.56
C ARG A 74 13.51 -13.37 -15.11
N ASP A 75 13.55 -14.48 -14.42
CA ASP A 75 12.77 -15.65 -14.69
C ASP A 75 11.80 -15.89 -13.54
N PHE A 76 10.55 -15.44 -13.71
CA PHE A 76 9.48 -15.77 -12.78
C PHE A 76 9.30 -17.30 -12.64
N THR A 77 9.82 -18.09 -13.58
CA THR A 77 9.87 -19.54 -13.52
C THR A 77 10.93 -20.00 -12.52
N GLU A 78 12.11 -19.38 -12.53
CA GLU A 78 13.22 -19.69 -11.62
C GLU A 78 12.86 -19.32 -10.17
N ALA A 79 12.21 -18.18 -9.97
CA ALA A 79 11.68 -17.79 -8.65
C ALA A 79 10.55 -18.72 -8.18
N ARG A 80 9.75 -19.29 -9.11
CA ARG A 80 8.72 -20.29 -8.80
C ARG A 80 9.29 -21.57 -8.20
N GLU A 81 10.47 -21.99 -8.64
CA GLU A 81 11.15 -23.17 -8.11
C GLU A 81 11.73 -22.95 -6.71
N HIS A 82 12.12 -21.71 -6.39
CA HIS A 82 12.81 -21.35 -5.15
C HIS A 82 11.91 -20.74 -4.08
N LYS A 83 10.86 -19.99 -4.46
CA LYS A 83 9.91 -19.36 -3.52
C LYS A 83 8.52 -19.24 -4.16
N PRO A 84 7.78 -20.35 -4.33
CA PRO A 84 6.45 -20.29 -4.97
C PRO A 84 5.46 -19.36 -4.25
N SER A 85 5.52 -19.26 -2.93
CA SER A 85 4.64 -18.38 -2.13
C SER A 85 4.79 -16.89 -2.46
N TYR A 86 5.98 -16.44 -2.77
CA TYR A 86 6.29 -15.06 -3.10
C TYR A 86 5.62 -14.60 -4.41
N LEU A 87 5.74 -15.38 -5.48
CA LEU A 87 5.15 -15.02 -6.78
C LEU A 87 3.62 -15.14 -6.77
N ASP A 88 3.12 -16.13 -6.07
CA ASP A 88 1.68 -16.29 -5.91
C ASP A 88 1.09 -15.12 -5.10
N ALA A 89 1.80 -14.64 -4.09
CA ALA A 89 1.41 -13.44 -3.33
C ALA A 89 1.39 -12.18 -4.21
N ILE A 90 2.43 -11.96 -5.04
CA ILE A 90 2.46 -10.84 -5.98
C ILE A 90 1.30 -10.93 -6.96
N ARG A 91 1.13 -12.07 -7.64
CA ARG A 91 0.06 -12.26 -8.64
C ARG A 91 -1.32 -12.10 -8.05
N SER A 92 -1.61 -12.82 -6.98
CA SER A 92 -2.91 -12.76 -6.32
C SER A 92 -3.20 -11.38 -5.73
N GLY A 93 -2.16 -10.66 -5.28
CA GLY A 93 -2.27 -9.29 -4.83
C GLY A 93 -2.70 -8.35 -5.95
N HIS A 94 -2.10 -8.45 -7.14
CA HIS A 94 -2.50 -7.67 -8.31
C HIS A 94 -3.89 -8.09 -8.83
N GLU A 95 -4.16 -9.39 -8.97
CA GLU A 95 -5.47 -9.92 -9.38
C GLU A 95 -6.61 -9.38 -8.51
N ARG A 96 -6.39 -9.34 -7.19
CA ARG A 96 -7.40 -8.92 -6.23
C ARG A 96 -7.86 -7.48 -6.42
N PHE A 97 -6.95 -6.57 -6.82
CA PHE A 97 -7.24 -5.14 -6.89
C PHE A 97 -7.48 -4.64 -8.31
N GLN A 98 -7.38 -5.53 -9.33
CA GLN A 98 -7.64 -5.13 -10.71
C GLN A 98 -9.01 -4.48 -10.91
N GLY A 99 -9.02 -3.36 -11.62
CA GLY A 99 -10.23 -2.61 -11.94
C GLY A 99 -10.87 -1.89 -10.76
N THR A 100 -10.16 -1.77 -9.63
CA THR A 100 -10.70 -1.12 -8.43
C THR A 100 -10.04 0.23 -8.15
N LEU A 101 -10.64 0.97 -7.25
CA LEU A 101 -10.01 2.13 -6.62
C LEU A 101 -9.42 1.70 -5.28
N VAL A 102 -8.27 2.27 -4.95
CA VAL A 102 -7.62 2.10 -3.66
C VAL A 102 -7.23 3.47 -3.09
N GLY A 103 -7.44 3.67 -1.81
CA GLY A 103 -6.89 4.81 -1.10
C GLY A 103 -5.51 4.42 -0.55
N VAL A 104 -4.52 5.29 -0.67
CA VAL A 104 -3.19 5.01 -0.11
C VAL A 104 -2.71 6.24 0.64
N GLU A 105 -2.16 6.03 1.80
CA GLU A 105 -1.49 7.08 2.54
C GLU A 105 -0.19 7.48 1.85
N THR A 106 -0.06 8.77 1.54
CA THR A 106 1.06 9.31 0.75
C THR A 106 2.11 10.03 1.59
N THR A 107 2.06 9.84 2.90
CA THR A 107 3.10 10.37 3.79
C THR A 107 4.50 10.01 3.29
N VAL A 108 5.38 10.99 3.27
CA VAL A 108 6.76 10.81 2.83
C VAL A 108 7.44 9.77 3.71
N LYS A 109 8.06 8.80 3.07
CA LYS A 109 8.82 7.76 3.73
C LYS A 109 10.02 8.36 4.48
N PRO A 110 10.26 8.01 5.74
CA PRO A 110 11.37 8.57 6.49
C PRO A 110 12.70 8.06 5.94
N ARG A 111 13.74 8.86 6.09
CA ARG A 111 15.12 8.39 5.88
C ARG A 111 15.60 7.66 7.13
N TYR A 112 16.05 6.44 6.96
CA TYR A 112 16.51 5.61 8.05
C TYR A 112 17.86 6.08 8.64
N LEU A 113 18.78 6.53 7.81
CA LEU A 113 20.13 7.03 8.18
C LEU A 113 20.42 8.35 7.45
N PRO A 114 21.15 9.27 8.08
CA PRO A 114 21.78 9.23 9.40
C PRO A 114 20.89 9.69 10.56
N GLU A 115 19.66 10.04 10.29
CA GLU A 115 18.84 10.81 11.23
C GLU A 115 17.85 9.96 12.04
N ASN A 116 17.78 8.66 11.82
CA ASN A 116 16.86 7.71 12.51
C ASN A 116 15.43 8.25 12.60
N ARG A 117 14.93 8.90 11.53
CA ARG A 117 13.60 9.50 11.53
C ARG A 117 12.59 8.50 11.05
N GLN A 118 11.49 8.44 11.74
CA GLN A 118 10.27 7.75 11.36
C GLN A 118 9.36 8.67 10.54
N PHE A 119 8.18 8.17 10.12
CA PHE A 119 7.21 8.97 9.39
C PHE A 119 6.96 10.33 10.02
N TYR A 120 6.86 10.40 11.34
CA TYR A 120 6.58 11.64 12.09
C TYR A 120 7.43 11.80 13.34
N GLY A 121 8.51 11.11 13.48
CA GLY A 121 9.34 11.18 14.67
C GLY A 121 10.70 10.56 14.49
N THR A 122 11.35 10.21 15.58
CA THR A 122 12.61 9.50 15.57
C THR A 122 12.46 8.07 16.06
N LEU A 123 13.41 7.20 15.71
CA LEU A 123 13.39 5.78 16.02
C LEU A 123 13.29 5.48 17.53
N TYR A 124 13.70 6.38 18.39
CA TYR A 124 13.80 6.16 19.83
C TYR A 124 12.82 6.98 20.66
N GLY A 125 11.56 7.00 20.25
CA GLY A 125 10.49 7.52 21.12
C GLY A 125 10.40 9.04 21.19
N HIS A 126 10.92 9.73 20.23
CA HIS A 126 10.67 11.15 20.13
C HIS A 126 9.30 11.41 19.52
N ASP A 127 8.74 12.49 19.95
CA ASP A 127 7.38 12.95 19.72
C ASP A 127 6.86 12.65 18.28
N ALA A 128 6.10 11.57 18.18
CA ALA A 128 5.31 11.23 16.99
C ALA A 128 3.92 11.89 17.02
N SER A 129 3.70 12.87 17.91
CA SER A 129 2.39 13.50 18.11
C SER A 129 1.87 14.21 16.87
N ALA A 130 2.74 14.55 15.91
CA ALA A 130 2.35 15.09 14.62
C ALA A 130 1.76 14.03 13.67
N ASP A 131 1.96 12.73 13.94
CA ASP A 131 1.36 11.65 13.18
C ASP A 131 -0.16 11.60 13.44
N PRO A 132 -1.01 11.81 12.43
CA PRO A 132 -2.46 11.75 12.61
C PRO A 132 -2.96 10.37 13.07
N LEU A 133 -2.15 9.32 12.91
CA LEU A 133 -2.45 7.96 13.39
C LEU A 133 -2.00 7.72 14.85
N ALA A 134 -1.22 8.61 15.46
CA ALA A 134 -0.74 8.43 16.83
C ALA A 134 -1.87 8.16 17.86
N PRO A 135 -3.04 8.84 17.82
CA PRO A 135 -4.14 8.53 18.73
C PRO A 135 -4.70 7.12 18.56
N TYR A 136 -4.67 6.58 17.35
CA TYR A 136 -5.13 5.22 17.03
C TYR A 136 -4.13 4.17 17.52
N MET A 137 -2.84 4.42 17.32
CA MET A 137 -1.76 3.59 17.86
C MET A 137 -1.83 3.51 19.39
N GLY A 138 -2.02 4.65 20.05
CA GLY A 138 -2.21 4.69 21.51
C GLY A 138 -3.42 3.88 21.97
N ARG A 139 -4.57 3.98 21.31
CA ARG A 139 -5.77 3.19 21.63
C ARG A 139 -5.58 1.68 21.37
N ALA A 140 -4.75 1.32 20.43
CA ALA A 140 -4.38 -0.06 20.13
C ALA A 140 -3.32 -0.63 21.09
N GLY A 141 -2.83 0.17 22.03
CA GLY A 141 -1.79 -0.27 22.97
C GLY A 141 -0.39 -0.36 22.37
N MET A 142 -0.17 0.28 21.23
CA MET A 142 1.15 0.35 20.59
C MET A 142 2.02 1.31 21.41
N MET A 143 2.87 0.74 22.23
CA MET A 143 3.55 1.43 23.34
C MET A 143 4.49 2.55 22.92
N ASN A 144 5.06 2.44 21.71
CA ASN A 144 6.07 3.39 21.25
C ASN A 144 5.50 4.63 20.58
N GLY A 145 4.19 4.65 20.29
CA GLY A 145 3.54 5.75 19.56
C GLY A 145 4.12 6.02 18.17
N THR A 146 4.90 5.07 17.65
CA THR A 146 5.61 5.17 16.38
C THR A 146 5.09 4.13 15.40
N ARG A 147 5.40 4.28 14.11
CA ARG A 147 5.01 3.30 13.09
C ARG A 147 5.98 2.13 12.94
N TYR A 148 7.00 2.04 13.78
CA TYR A 148 8.02 1.02 13.75
C TYR A 148 7.91 0.10 14.96
N ASP A 149 8.55 -1.07 14.85
CA ASP A 149 8.67 -2.00 15.95
C ASP A 149 7.33 -2.61 16.39
N HIS A 150 6.57 -3.10 15.41
CA HIS A 150 5.27 -3.70 15.64
C HIS A 150 5.18 -5.09 15.05
N ASP A 151 4.58 -5.99 15.82
CA ASP A 151 4.23 -7.32 15.37
C ASP A 151 2.86 -7.33 14.63
N TYR A 152 2.52 -8.47 14.08
CA TYR A 152 1.25 -8.67 13.39
C TYR A 152 0.03 -8.45 14.29
N LEU A 153 0.11 -8.81 15.56
CA LEU A 153 -1.03 -8.73 16.48
C LEU A 153 -1.34 -7.28 16.85
N SER A 154 -0.31 -6.49 17.14
CA SER A 154 -0.47 -5.05 17.40
C SER A 154 -1.01 -4.30 16.19
N LEU A 155 -0.52 -4.61 14.99
CA LEU A 155 -1.04 -4.01 13.75
C LEU A 155 -2.48 -4.43 13.47
N ARG A 156 -2.87 -5.67 13.76
CA ARG A 156 -4.26 -6.11 13.62
C ARG A 156 -5.21 -5.37 14.56
N GLU A 157 -4.79 -5.16 15.80
CA GLU A 157 -5.58 -4.40 16.77
C GLU A 157 -5.67 -2.92 16.36
N PHE A 158 -4.59 -2.33 15.91
CA PHE A 158 -4.58 -0.98 15.35
C PHE A 158 -5.57 -0.84 14.19
N LEU A 159 -5.53 -1.75 13.23
CA LEU A 159 -6.46 -1.75 12.10
C LEU A 159 -7.92 -1.89 12.54
N ARG A 160 -8.19 -2.69 13.58
CA ARG A 160 -9.53 -2.81 14.16
C ARG A 160 -10.00 -1.45 14.70
N VAL A 161 -9.16 -0.79 15.48
CA VAL A 161 -9.46 0.54 16.04
C VAL A 161 -9.70 1.59 14.96
N VAL A 162 -8.85 1.63 13.92
CA VAL A 162 -9.02 2.55 12.80
C VAL A 162 -10.33 2.28 12.06
N ASN A 163 -10.61 1.04 11.71
CA ASN A 163 -11.80 0.66 10.93
C ASN A 163 -13.10 1.00 11.69
N GLU A 164 -13.14 0.72 12.99
CA GLU A 164 -14.31 1.03 13.82
C GLU A 164 -14.55 2.54 13.93
N ASP A 165 -13.49 3.31 14.23
CA ASP A 165 -13.61 4.75 14.40
C ASP A 165 -13.94 5.46 13.08
N TRP A 166 -13.27 5.10 11.98
CA TRP A 166 -13.51 5.75 10.70
C TRP A 166 -14.90 5.46 10.16
N ARG A 167 -15.44 4.25 10.38
CA ARG A 167 -16.85 3.95 10.07
C ARG A 167 -17.80 4.76 10.94
N ALA A 168 -17.55 4.80 12.24
CA ALA A 168 -18.41 5.54 13.18
C ALA A 168 -18.46 7.06 12.90
N ARG A 169 -17.37 7.60 12.36
CA ARG A 169 -17.25 9.02 11.99
C ARG A 169 -17.64 9.32 10.53
N GLY A 170 -18.06 8.35 9.75
CA GLY A 170 -18.36 8.53 8.34
C GLY A 170 -17.14 8.82 7.44
N ILE A 171 -15.91 8.64 7.94
CA ILE A 171 -14.69 8.82 7.16
C ILE A 171 -14.47 7.65 6.19
N MET A 172 -14.84 6.44 6.60
CA MET A 172 -14.67 5.22 5.81
C MET A 172 -15.74 5.13 4.72
N PRO A 173 -15.36 5.11 3.42
CA PRO A 173 -16.33 4.91 2.35
C PRO A 173 -17.00 3.53 2.45
N ALA A 174 -18.25 3.46 2.04
CA ALA A 174 -19.01 2.20 2.03
C ALA A 174 -18.32 1.15 1.15
N GLY A 175 -18.21 -0.09 1.65
CA GLY A 175 -17.56 -1.20 0.96
C GLY A 175 -16.03 -1.16 1.01
N TYR A 176 -15.44 -0.29 1.83
CA TYR A 176 -13.99 -0.20 2.02
C TYR A 176 -13.59 -0.53 3.46
N ARG A 177 -12.33 -0.94 3.60
CA ARG A 177 -11.68 -1.11 4.90
C ARG A 177 -10.25 -0.61 4.86
N ALA A 178 -9.77 -0.14 6.00
CA ALA A 178 -8.35 0.16 6.20
C ALA A 178 -7.55 -1.14 6.41
N THR A 179 -6.38 -1.19 5.81
CA THR A 179 -5.39 -2.25 5.99
C THR A 179 -3.98 -1.66 5.95
N VAL A 180 -2.98 -2.39 6.38
CA VAL A 180 -1.59 -2.08 6.03
C VAL A 180 -1.46 -2.24 4.51
N CYS A 181 -0.77 -1.30 3.86
CA CYS A 181 -0.73 -1.22 2.41
C CYS A 181 -0.27 -2.56 1.79
N PRO A 182 -1.09 -3.18 0.93
CA PRO A 182 -0.70 -4.44 0.30
C PRO A 182 0.52 -4.27 -0.60
N PRO A 183 1.42 -5.27 -0.69
CA PRO A 183 2.62 -5.20 -1.52
C PRO A 183 2.38 -4.79 -2.97
N ALA A 184 1.35 -5.35 -3.61
CA ALA A 184 0.98 -5.02 -4.98
C ALA A 184 0.54 -3.56 -5.16
N VAL A 185 -0.20 -3.03 -4.19
CA VAL A 185 -0.63 -1.62 -4.17
C VAL A 185 0.58 -0.70 -3.94
N PHE A 186 1.43 -1.02 -2.95
CA PHE A 186 2.64 -0.26 -2.68
C PHE A 186 3.55 -0.16 -3.92
N ASN A 187 3.81 -1.29 -4.57
CA ASN A 187 4.65 -1.33 -5.77
C ASN A 187 4.04 -0.51 -6.92
N LEU A 188 2.77 -0.75 -7.26
CA LEU A 188 2.10 -0.06 -8.36
C LEU A 188 2.08 1.46 -8.13
N ILE A 189 1.66 1.88 -6.95
CA ILE A 189 1.48 3.30 -6.63
C ILE A 189 2.84 3.99 -6.47
N GLY A 190 3.80 3.35 -5.80
CA GLY A 190 5.18 3.85 -5.71
C GLY A 190 5.80 4.04 -7.08
N THR A 191 5.73 3.04 -7.96
CA THR A 191 6.29 3.10 -9.31
C THR A 191 5.69 4.21 -10.16
N LEU A 192 4.38 4.41 -10.07
CA LEU A 192 3.67 5.31 -10.97
C LEU A 192 3.57 6.74 -10.46
N PHE A 193 3.40 6.93 -9.15
CA PHE A 193 2.97 8.22 -8.60
C PHE A 193 3.89 8.76 -7.50
N HIS A 194 4.65 7.90 -6.82
CA HIS A 194 5.43 8.25 -5.64
C HIS A 194 6.87 7.75 -5.74
N ALA A 195 7.56 8.15 -6.80
CA ALA A 195 8.96 7.79 -7.04
C ALA A 195 9.88 8.15 -5.84
N GLU A 196 9.53 9.21 -5.10
CA GLU A 196 10.23 9.65 -3.90
C GLU A 196 10.26 8.61 -2.78
N TRP A 197 9.35 7.63 -2.77
CA TRP A 197 9.41 6.52 -1.81
C TRP A 197 10.62 5.62 -2.03
N SER A 198 11.22 5.64 -3.21
CA SER A 198 12.44 4.90 -3.50
C SER A 198 13.73 5.61 -3.07
N GLU A 199 13.64 6.86 -2.64
CA GLU A 199 14.81 7.64 -2.21
C GLU A 199 15.30 7.28 -0.81
N THR A 200 14.57 6.41 -0.10
CA THR A 200 14.94 5.96 1.23
C THR A 200 15.14 4.46 1.27
N GLU A 201 16.08 4.00 2.08
CA GLU A 201 16.35 2.58 2.32
C GLU A 201 15.36 1.93 3.32
N THR A 202 14.38 2.68 3.78
CA THR A 202 13.42 2.19 4.78
C THR A 202 12.47 1.19 4.15
N LEU A 203 12.30 0.05 4.79
CA LEU A 203 11.29 -0.94 4.42
C LEU A 203 9.97 -0.65 5.12
N GLU A 204 8.89 -1.06 4.47
CA GLU A 204 7.54 -1.00 5.03
C GLU A 204 6.94 -2.39 5.09
N LEU A 205 6.09 -2.61 6.09
CA LEU A 205 5.29 -3.81 6.18
C LEU A 205 4.15 -3.73 5.17
N GLY A 206 3.92 -4.82 4.47
CA GLY A 206 2.78 -5.01 3.59
C GLY A 206 1.99 -6.26 4.01
N PHE A 207 0.66 -6.18 4.03
CA PHE A 207 -0.17 -7.32 4.34
C PHE A 207 -0.79 -7.91 3.08
N TYR A 208 -0.66 -9.21 2.94
CA TYR A 208 -1.34 -10.00 1.94
C TYR A 208 -2.24 -11.03 2.62
N ARG A 209 -3.42 -11.27 2.04
CA ARG A 209 -4.26 -12.41 2.41
C ARG A 209 -4.35 -13.35 1.23
N ASP A 210 -4.00 -14.60 1.46
CA ASP A 210 -4.19 -15.64 0.48
C ASP A 210 -5.70 -15.91 0.20
N ARG A 211 -5.98 -16.81 -0.74
CA ARG A 211 -7.35 -17.18 -1.10
C ARG A 211 -8.10 -17.88 0.04
N GLU A 212 -7.39 -18.43 1.00
CA GLU A 212 -7.92 -19.10 2.18
C GLU A 212 -8.13 -18.13 3.35
N GLY A 213 -7.68 -16.87 3.20
CA GLY A 213 -7.84 -15.82 4.20
C GLY A 213 -6.70 -15.72 5.21
N ASN A 214 -5.65 -16.54 5.08
CA ASN A 214 -4.48 -16.44 5.92
C ASN A 214 -3.74 -15.16 5.62
N ALA A 215 -3.28 -14.48 6.66
CA ALA A 215 -2.50 -13.26 6.51
C ALA A 215 -1.01 -13.58 6.52
N THR A 216 -0.31 -13.07 5.52
CA THR A 216 1.16 -13.12 5.44
C THR A 216 1.69 -11.69 5.43
N CYS A 217 2.77 -11.47 6.13
CA CYS A 217 3.46 -10.20 6.20
C CYS A 217 4.65 -10.19 5.25
N TYR A 218 4.83 -9.07 4.59
CA TYR A 218 5.97 -8.84 3.70
C TYR A 218 6.66 -7.53 4.06
N ALA A 219 7.99 -7.52 3.97
CA ALA A 219 8.75 -6.29 3.88
C ALA A 219 8.75 -5.83 2.42
N VAL A 220 8.36 -4.61 2.18
CA VAL A 220 8.35 -3.99 0.85
C VAL A 220 9.21 -2.73 0.83
N GLY A 221 9.79 -2.42 -0.30
CA GLY A 221 10.64 -1.25 -0.45
C GLY A 221 11.19 -1.10 -1.85
N ALA A 222 12.28 -0.35 -1.97
CA ALA A 222 12.98 -0.13 -3.21
C ALA A 222 14.36 -0.80 -3.19
N ASN A 223 14.75 -1.42 -4.31
CA ASN A 223 16.11 -1.93 -4.52
C ASN A 223 17.05 -0.84 -5.04
N ALA A 224 16.50 0.15 -5.74
CA ALA A 224 17.19 1.29 -6.32
C ALA A 224 16.19 2.43 -6.59
N PRO A 225 16.64 3.64 -6.92
CA PRO A 225 15.73 4.70 -7.34
C PRO A 225 14.77 4.24 -8.45
N ASN A 226 13.48 4.45 -8.25
CA ASN A 226 12.37 4.03 -9.12
C ASN A 226 12.23 2.51 -9.32
N ASP A 227 12.81 1.70 -8.46
CA ASP A 227 12.69 0.25 -8.51
C ASP A 227 12.09 -0.29 -7.20
N PHE A 228 10.81 -0.52 -7.20
CA PHE A 228 10.02 -1.02 -6.07
C PHE A 228 9.92 -2.55 -6.05
N SER A 229 10.92 -3.24 -6.60
CA SER A 229 10.91 -4.71 -6.68
C SER A 229 11.23 -5.42 -5.37
N TYR A 230 11.66 -4.69 -4.33
CA TYR A 230 11.96 -5.35 -3.07
C TYR A 230 10.68 -5.83 -2.39
N ILE A 231 10.60 -7.13 -2.21
CA ILE A 231 9.57 -7.78 -1.41
C ILE A 231 10.16 -9.04 -0.79
N ASN A 232 9.99 -9.23 0.51
CA ASN A 232 10.47 -10.40 1.21
C ASN A 232 9.45 -10.81 2.27
N GLU A 233 9.14 -12.10 2.35
CA GLU A 233 8.30 -12.62 3.41
C GLU A 233 8.99 -12.49 4.76
N VAL A 234 8.26 -12.01 5.75
CA VAL A 234 8.75 -11.86 7.13
C VAL A 234 7.91 -12.71 8.07
N GLU A 235 8.56 -13.34 9.03
CA GLU A 235 7.90 -14.20 10.01
C GLU A 235 6.94 -13.38 10.87
N GLY A 236 5.70 -13.87 11.02
CA GLY A 236 4.57 -13.13 11.58
C GLY A 236 4.65 -12.79 13.07
N GLU A 237 5.56 -13.41 13.81
CA GLU A 237 5.67 -13.26 15.27
C GLU A 237 6.89 -12.42 15.71
N GLY A 238 7.69 -11.90 14.76
CA GLY A 238 8.85 -11.06 15.04
C GLY A 238 8.48 -9.59 15.25
N GLU A 239 9.14 -8.92 16.15
CA GLU A 239 9.17 -7.47 16.19
C GLU A 239 10.08 -6.96 15.06
N TRP A 240 9.53 -6.06 14.23
CA TRP A 240 10.24 -5.58 13.04
C TRP A 240 10.73 -4.14 13.26
N SER A 241 11.76 -4.02 14.10
CA SER A 241 12.29 -2.73 14.60
C SER A 241 12.65 -1.71 13.52
N LEU A 242 12.86 -2.16 12.30
CA LEU A 242 13.33 -1.31 11.20
C LEU A 242 12.29 -1.14 10.08
N MET A 243 11.10 -1.69 10.25
CA MET A 243 10.04 -1.61 9.26
C MET A 243 8.92 -0.73 9.76
N GLY A 244 8.56 0.26 8.95
CA GLY A 244 7.37 1.06 9.18
C GLY A 244 6.14 0.44 8.51
N PHE A 245 5.02 1.15 8.57
CA PHE A 245 3.83 0.79 7.81
C PHE A 245 3.11 2.03 7.32
N ARG A 246 2.36 1.88 6.23
CA ARG A 246 1.40 2.87 5.75
C ARG A 246 0.02 2.26 5.61
N LEU A 247 -1.00 3.08 5.70
CA LEU A 247 -2.36 2.62 5.48
C LEU A 247 -2.73 2.58 4.00
N ALA A 248 -3.62 1.65 3.68
CA ALA A 248 -4.41 1.68 2.46
C ALA A 248 -5.88 1.43 2.77
N LEU A 249 -6.75 2.01 1.96
CA LEU A 249 -8.17 1.69 1.88
C LEU A 249 -8.38 0.78 0.67
N VAL A 250 -8.91 -0.38 0.92
CA VAL A 250 -9.16 -1.38 -0.12
C VAL A 250 -10.61 -1.85 -0.07
N PRO A 251 -11.18 -2.30 -1.19
CA PRO A 251 -12.49 -2.96 -1.19
C PRO A 251 -12.54 -4.13 -0.21
N GLU A 252 -13.70 -4.35 0.42
CA GLU A 252 -13.96 -5.46 1.37
C GLU A 252 -13.97 -6.84 0.70
#